data_40b0c96a619b65c0b51d061200417539
#
_entry.id   40b0c96a619b65c0b51d061200417539
#
_cell.length_a   1.000
_cell.length_b   1.000
_cell.length_c   1.000
_cell.angle_alpha   90.00
_cell.angle_beta   90.00
_cell.angle_gamma   90.00
#
_symmetry.space_group_name_H-M   'P 1'
#
loop_
_entity.id
_entity.type
_entity.pdbx_description
1 polymer ?
#
loop_
_entity_poly.entity_id
_entity_poly.type
_entity_poly.pdbx_seq_one_letter_code
_entity_poly.pdbx_strand_id
1 'polypeptide(L)'
;MDPITHTLTGAALSRAGLRKTTPLATAALVAGANAPDIDGLIYLTGAGYQALALRRSWTHGPLAVALLPFAVAGLVLAYDRWVRRRRSPEQPPARWWPLLLLSFLGVLTHPALDWLNTYGIRLLMPFSRQWFYGDALFIVDPWVWLLLGGALFLTGRARLQTTLAWALLGGLLTLLVLTAPIPVAAKVGWSAGIVALAAARVVAARTRRQPSARVVQVAVGLAALYILGMIGASAAARRQVRHALPHLPVERVMVAPTPANPFTGEVVVATPTAYHLGAFHWLGTPRLRLSGDTIPLRPDGHDRVIAAATADPDARAYLTWSRFPFFQVEESAEGYTVFIGDARYTAMGRGGELSGIRVRVER
;
A
#
# COMPACT_ATOMS: atom_id res chain seq x y z
N MET A 1 0.44 1.43 1.57
CA MET A 1 1.44 0.37 1.25
C MET A 1 1.42 -0.67 2.37
N ASP A 2 2.28 -1.67 2.32
CA ASP A 2 2.45 -2.64 3.41
C ASP A 2 3.32 -2.08 4.56
N PRO A 3 3.21 -2.62 5.80
CA PRO A 3 3.95 -2.10 6.95
C PRO A 3 5.49 -2.20 6.81
N ILE A 4 5.99 -3.13 5.97
CA ILE A 4 7.43 -3.26 5.72
C ILE A 4 7.91 -2.07 4.91
N THR A 5 7.18 -1.66 3.87
CA THR A 5 7.46 -0.46 3.07
C THR A 5 7.51 0.80 3.94
N HIS A 6 6.53 1.00 4.84
CA HIS A 6 6.53 2.14 5.77
C HIS A 6 7.74 2.11 6.71
N THR A 7 8.03 0.95 7.29
CA THR A 7 9.20 0.75 8.17
C THR A 7 10.52 1.03 7.45
N LEU A 8 10.70 0.47 6.25
CA LEU A 8 11.90 0.68 5.43
C LEU A 8 12.07 2.14 5.04
N THR A 9 10.98 2.83 4.72
CA THR A 9 11.00 4.27 4.40
C THR A 9 11.48 5.10 5.59
N GLY A 10 10.88 4.92 6.77
CA GLY A 10 11.31 5.60 7.99
C GLY A 10 12.78 5.33 8.35
N ALA A 11 13.22 4.07 8.25
CA ALA A 11 14.60 3.67 8.52
C ALA A 11 15.58 4.23 7.48
N ALA A 12 15.20 4.25 6.18
CA ALA A 12 16.04 4.79 5.11
C ALA A 12 16.20 6.30 5.24
N LEU A 13 15.13 7.05 5.52
CA LEU A 13 15.21 8.50 5.78
C LEU A 13 16.14 8.81 6.96
N SER A 14 16.02 8.03 8.03
CA SER A 14 16.96 8.15 9.17
C SER A 14 18.39 7.95 8.73
N ARG A 15 18.67 6.87 8.01
CA ARG A 15 20.03 6.48 7.61
C ARG A 15 20.61 7.40 6.55
N ALA A 16 19.77 8.03 5.72
CA ALA A 16 20.17 9.01 4.70
C ALA A 16 20.78 10.29 5.27
N GLY A 17 20.63 10.52 6.59
CA GLY A 17 21.27 11.66 7.28
C GLY A 17 20.58 12.08 8.57
N LEU A 18 19.25 11.85 8.68
CA LEU A 18 18.44 12.40 9.76
C LEU A 18 18.72 11.78 11.14
N ARG A 19 19.37 10.61 11.22
CA ARG A 19 19.76 9.98 12.50
C ARG A 19 20.70 10.80 13.38
N LYS A 20 21.37 11.79 12.78
CA LYS A 20 22.34 12.64 13.50
C LYS A 20 21.68 13.81 14.22
N THR A 21 20.40 14.08 13.98
CA THR A 21 19.70 15.25 14.52
C THR A 21 19.42 15.15 16.02
N THR A 22 19.11 13.95 16.51
CA THR A 22 18.87 13.68 17.94
C THR A 22 19.00 12.18 18.21
N PRO A 23 19.31 11.76 19.46
CA PRO A 23 19.10 10.37 19.87
C PRO A 23 17.68 9.91 19.57
N LEU A 24 17.52 8.61 19.25
CA LEU A 24 16.24 7.99 18.91
C LEU A 24 15.55 8.54 17.64
N ALA A 25 16.26 9.31 16.79
CA ALA A 25 15.73 9.80 15.52
C ALA A 25 15.17 8.68 14.64
N THR A 26 15.83 7.51 14.57
CA THR A 26 15.34 6.35 13.82
C THR A 26 14.02 5.83 14.41
N ALA A 27 13.91 5.75 15.73
CA ALA A 27 12.68 5.30 16.39
C ALA A 27 11.51 6.24 16.08
N ALA A 28 11.74 7.57 16.13
CA ALA A 28 10.71 8.56 15.80
C ALA A 28 10.23 8.45 14.34
N LEU A 29 11.16 8.30 13.38
CA LEU A 29 10.82 8.15 11.96
C LEU A 29 10.07 6.84 11.67
N VAL A 30 10.55 5.72 12.21
CA VAL A 30 9.92 4.40 11.98
C VAL A 30 8.57 4.32 12.69
N ALA A 31 8.48 4.75 13.95
CA ALA A 31 7.22 4.78 14.66
C ALA A 31 6.21 5.72 13.99
N GLY A 32 6.65 6.91 13.57
CA GLY A 32 5.81 7.84 12.83
C GLY A 32 5.31 7.25 11.50
N ALA A 33 6.18 6.60 10.73
CA ALA A 33 5.81 5.98 9.46
C ALA A 33 4.82 4.82 9.60
N ASN A 34 4.63 4.24 10.79
CA ASN A 34 3.67 3.17 11.04
C ASN A 34 2.49 3.59 11.94
N ALA A 35 2.57 4.76 12.57
CA ALA A 35 1.55 5.20 13.54
C ALA A 35 0.12 5.27 12.96
N PRO A 36 -0.12 5.71 11.71
CA PRO A 36 -1.48 5.73 11.16
C PRO A 36 -2.12 4.34 11.05
N ASP A 37 -1.34 3.28 10.84
CA ASP A 37 -1.81 1.89 10.74
C ASP A 37 -2.35 1.31 12.07
N ILE A 38 -2.40 2.11 13.15
CA ILE A 38 -3.06 1.72 14.40
C ILE A 38 -4.53 1.35 14.18
N ASP A 39 -5.17 1.87 13.13
CA ASP A 39 -6.53 1.49 12.73
C ASP A 39 -6.62 0.02 12.28
N GLY A 40 -5.50 -0.61 11.94
CA GLY A 40 -5.42 -2.05 11.65
C GLY A 40 -5.78 -2.94 12.84
N LEU A 41 -5.71 -2.42 14.07
CA LEU A 41 -6.15 -3.14 15.27
C LEU A 41 -7.64 -3.51 15.22
N ILE A 42 -8.44 -2.84 14.39
CA ILE A 42 -9.85 -3.17 14.20
C ILE A 42 -10.06 -4.61 13.71
N TYR A 43 -9.12 -5.18 12.95
CA TYR A 43 -9.22 -6.57 12.53
C TYR A 43 -9.17 -7.56 13.70
N LEU A 44 -8.59 -7.17 14.84
CA LEU A 44 -8.56 -8.00 16.05
C LEU A 44 -9.92 -8.06 16.77
N THR A 45 -10.85 -7.17 16.43
CA THR A 45 -12.20 -7.15 17.00
C THR A 45 -13.20 -8.05 16.26
N GLY A 46 -12.78 -8.69 15.16
CA GLY A 46 -13.68 -9.47 14.31
C GLY A 46 -14.68 -8.62 13.51
N ALA A 47 -14.37 -7.34 13.30
CA ALA A 47 -15.27 -6.37 12.66
C ALA A 47 -15.60 -6.66 11.18
N GLY A 48 -14.99 -7.67 10.55
CA GLY A 48 -15.28 -8.09 9.18
C GLY A 48 -15.31 -6.93 8.18
N TYR A 49 -16.39 -6.80 7.43
CA TYR A 49 -16.57 -5.73 6.43
C TYR A 49 -16.54 -4.31 7.01
N GLN A 50 -16.91 -4.12 8.29
CA GLN A 50 -16.84 -2.79 8.93
C GLN A 50 -15.40 -2.28 9.01
N ALA A 51 -14.42 -3.19 9.08
CA ALA A 51 -13.01 -2.82 9.02
C ALA A 51 -12.66 -2.12 7.70
N LEU A 52 -13.24 -2.53 6.56
CA LEU A 52 -13.02 -1.88 5.26
C LEU A 52 -13.47 -0.41 5.27
N ALA A 53 -14.60 -0.13 5.93
CA ALA A 53 -15.15 1.22 6.03
C ALA A 53 -14.33 2.14 6.95
N LEU A 54 -13.63 1.59 7.94
CA LEU A 54 -12.90 2.35 8.96
C LEU A 54 -11.41 2.48 8.65
N ARG A 55 -10.82 1.49 7.96
CA ARG A 55 -9.42 1.54 7.55
C ARG A 55 -9.12 2.75 6.67
N ARG A 56 -7.91 3.28 6.82
CA ARG A 56 -7.37 4.41 6.06
C ARG A 56 -8.29 5.65 6.06
N SER A 57 -8.94 5.89 7.21
CA SER A 57 -9.85 7.01 7.41
C SER A 57 -9.32 8.03 8.43
N TRP A 58 -9.81 7.99 9.65
CA TRP A 58 -9.50 8.97 10.71
C TRP A 58 -8.01 9.11 11.02
N THR A 59 -7.29 8.00 11.07
CA THR A 59 -5.86 7.93 11.38
C THR A 59 -4.97 8.42 10.24
N HIS A 60 -5.53 8.62 9.04
CA HIS A 60 -4.82 9.01 7.83
C HIS A 60 -5.19 10.42 7.35
N GLY A 61 -6.18 11.04 7.98
CA GLY A 61 -6.63 12.39 7.66
C GLY A 61 -5.78 13.49 8.29
N PRO A 62 -6.07 14.77 7.99
CA PRO A 62 -5.24 15.90 8.40
C PRO A 62 -5.14 16.08 9.92
N LEU A 63 -6.19 15.73 10.68
CA LEU A 63 -6.13 15.79 12.15
C LEU A 63 -5.15 14.76 12.70
N ALA A 64 -5.14 13.54 12.17
CA ALA A 64 -4.19 12.52 12.60
C ALA A 64 -2.75 12.90 12.19
N VAL A 65 -2.55 13.41 10.98
CA VAL A 65 -1.23 13.91 10.54
C VAL A 65 -0.73 15.04 11.43
N ALA A 66 -1.62 15.87 11.97
CA ALA A 66 -1.25 16.92 12.91
C ALA A 66 -0.99 16.40 14.34
N LEU A 67 -1.77 15.44 14.83
CA LEU A 67 -1.76 15.00 16.25
C LEU A 67 -0.85 13.79 16.52
N LEU A 68 -0.80 12.80 15.63
CA LEU A 68 0.04 11.60 15.82
C LEU A 68 1.52 11.91 16.04
N PRO A 69 2.13 12.92 15.38
CA PRO A 69 3.52 13.28 15.66
C PRO A 69 3.80 13.63 17.11
N PHE A 70 2.88 14.30 17.79
CA PHE A 70 3.01 14.63 19.22
C PHE A 70 2.97 13.38 20.08
N ALA A 71 2.05 12.45 19.78
CA ALA A 71 1.97 11.18 20.48
C ALA A 71 3.24 10.34 20.30
N VAL A 72 3.72 10.21 19.07
CA VAL A 72 4.96 9.47 18.74
C VAL A 72 6.17 10.10 19.41
N ALA A 73 6.36 11.42 19.26
CA ALA A 73 7.47 12.13 19.88
C ALA A 73 7.43 12.04 21.41
N GLY A 74 6.23 12.15 22.01
CA GLY A 74 6.00 11.99 23.45
C GLY A 74 6.38 10.60 23.95
N LEU A 75 5.93 9.54 23.26
CA LEU A 75 6.27 8.15 23.60
C LEU A 75 7.78 7.89 23.49
N VAL A 76 8.42 8.37 22.40
CA VAL A 76 9.87 8.24 22.22
C VAL A 76 10.64 8.98 23.29
N LEU A 77 10.20 10.19 23.68
CA LEU A 77 10.82 10.96 24.76
C LEU A 77 10.59 10.31 26.14
N ALA A 78 9.40 9.76 26.38
CA ALA A 78 9.10 9.01 27.58
C ALA A 78 10.01 7.78 27.72
N TYR A 79 10.16 7.01 26.63
CA TYR A 79 11.12 5.89 26.57
C TYR A 79 12.56 6.37 26.83
N ASP A 80 12.98 7.50 26.24
CA ASP A 80 14.29 8.08 26.50
C ASP A 80 14.51 8.38 27.98
N ARG A 81 13.54 9.10 28.60
CA ARG A 81 13.64 9.56 29.99
C ARG A 81 13.56 8.43 31.00
N TRP A 82 12.60 7.51 30.82
CA TRP A 82 12.26 6.52 31.85
C TRP A 82 12.94 5.17 31.67
N VAL A 83 13.42 4.84 30.47
CA VAL A 83 14.04 3.54 30.19
C VAL A 83 15.49 3.70 29.75
N ARG A 84 15.77 4.39 28.63
CA ARG A 84 17.10 4.44 28.05
C ARG A 84 18.11 5.13 28.97
N ARG A 85 17.78 6.32 29.45
CA ARG A 85 18.68 7.10 30.30
C ARG A 85 18.77 6.56 31.75
N ARG A 86 17.79 5.82 32.22
CA ARG A 86 17.93 5.11 33.51
C ARG A 86 18.93 3.96 33.43
N ARG A 87 19.03 3.30 32.25
CA ARG A 87 19.98 2.20 32.01
C ARG A 87 21.39 2.69 31.64
N SER A 88 21.49 3.88 31.07
CA SER A 88 22.74 4.48 30.59
C SER A 88 22.66 6.00 30.78
N PRO A 89 22.93 6.51 32.02
CA PRO A 89 22.77 7.93 32.35
C PRO A 89 23.71 8.87 31.58
N GLU A 90 24.83 8.36 31.13
CA GLU A 90 25.86 9.09 30.37
C GLU A 90 25.42 9.43 28.93
N GLN A 91 24.37 8.79 28.43
CA GLN A 91 23.92 9.07 27.07
C GLN A 91 23.23 10.43 26.96
N PRO A 92 23.49 11.19 25.86
CA PRO A 92 22.85 12.49 25.66
C PRO A 92 21.34 12.36 25.55
N PRO A 93 20.56 13.31 26.11
CA PRO A 93 19.11 13.29 26.06
C PRO A 93 18.59 13.48 24.64
N ALA A 94 17.50 12.83 24.32
CA ALA A 94 16.75 13.12 23.11
C ALA A 94 16.08 14.51 23.21
N ARG A 95 16.03 15.23 22.09
CA ARG A 95 15.54 16.60 22.02
C ARG A 95 14.13 16.62 21.45
N TRP A 96 13.20 17.32 22.13
CA TRP A 96 11.79 17.37 21.76
C TRP A 96 11.52 17.81 20.33
N TRP A 97 11.99 19.01 19.96
CA TRP A 97 11.70 19.56 18.63
C TRP A 97 12.21 18.71 17.46
N PRO A 98 13.46 18.22 17.47
CA PRO A 98 13.90 17.26 16.47
C PRO A 98 13.08 15.96 16.45
N LEU A 99 12.70 15.40 17.61
CA LEU A 99 11.84 14.22 17.65
C LEU A 99 10.47 14.51 17.03
N LEU A 100 9.85 15.65 17.37
CA LEU A 100 8.55 16.04 16.82
C LEU A 100 8.59 16.19 15.29
N LEU A 101 9.60 16.90 14.78
CA LEU A 101 9.77 17.09 13.32
C LEU A 101 10.01 15.75 12.59
N LEU A 102 10.80 14.85 13.18
CA LEU A 102 11.04 13.53 12.61
C LEU A 102 9.80 12.64 12.68
N SER A 103 9.05 12.71 13.76
CA SER A 103 7.76 12.02 13.89
C SER A 103 6.76 12.54 12.87
N PHE A 104 6.69 13.86 12.67
CA PHE A 104 5.85 14.49 11.65
C PHE A 104 6.23 14.02 10.24
N LEU A 105 7.53 14.02 9.91
CA LEU A 105 8.01 13.51 8.63
C LEU A 105 7.64 12.04 8.45
N GLY A 106 7.84 11.20 9.48
CA GLY A 106 7.44 9.80 9.46
C GLY A 106 5.95 9.64 9.20
N VAL A 107 5.10 10.30 10.01
CA VAL A 107 3.64 10.25 9.86
C VAL A 107 3.19 10.72 8.47
N LEU A 108 3.80 11.77 7.92
CA LEU A 108 3.45 12.32 6.61
C LEU A 108 3.77 11.34 5.46
N THR A 109 4.85 10.56 5.58
CA THR A 109 5.19 9.56 4.54
C THR A 109 4.13 8.47 4.41
N HIS A 110 3.41 8.16 5.49
CA HIS A 110 2.45 7.07 5.52
C HIS A 110 1.26 7.30 4.57
N PRO A 111 0.41 8.34 4.73
CA PRO A 111 -0.70 8.58 3.82
C PRO A 111 -0.23 8.86 2.38
N ALA A 112 0.97 9.44 2.19
CA ALA A 112 1.53 9.64 0.87
C ALA A 112 1.81 8.31 0.15
N LEU A 113 2.38 7.32 0.84
CA LEU A 113 2.62 5.98 0.31
C LEU A 113 1.32 5.19 0.13
N ASP A 114 0.38 5.33 1.04
CA ASP A 114 -0.91 4.63 0.99
C ASP A 114 -1.80 5.12 -0.15
N TRP A 115 -1.69 6.39 -0.50
CA TRP A 115 -2.39 6.94 -1.66
C TRP A 115 -1.97 6.26 -2.98
N LEU A 116 -0.75 5.72 -3.09
CA LEU A 116 -0.20 5.18 -4.34
C LEU A 116 -0.93 3.94 -4.86
N ASN A 117 -1.65 3.22 -4.01
CA ASN A 117 -2.30 1.96 -4.40
C ASN A 117 -3.79 2.09 -4.73
N THR A 118 -4.38 1.00 -5.22
CA THR A 118 -5.80 0.91 -5.64
C THR A 118 -6.78 0.74 -4.50
N TYR A 119 -6.33 0.41 -3.28
CA TYR A 119 -7.20 0.28 -2.13
C TYR A 119 -7.88 1.60 -1.79
N GLY A 120 -7.15 2.71 -1.96
CA GLY A 120 -7.60 4.05 -1.67
C GLY A 120 -7.32 4.49 -0.23
N ILE A 121 -7.54 5.79 0.00
CA ILE A 121 -7.33 6.45 1.28
C ILE A 121 -8.27 7.65 1.41
N ARG A 122 -8.75 7.94 2.61
CA ARG A 122 -9.59 9.12 2.91
C ARG A 122 -8.74 10.26 3.47
N LEU A 123 -8.01 10.93 2.60
CA LEU A 123 -7.06 11.99 2.99
C LEU A 123 -7.69 13.19 3.70
N LEU A 124 -9.00 13.40 3.56
CA LEU A 124 -9.69 14.58 4.11
C LEU A 124 -10.60 14.26 5.30
N MET A 125 -10.55 13.05 5.85
CA MET A 125 -11.31 12.73 7.07
C MET A 125 -10.81 13.56 8.27
N PRO A 126 -11.72 14.09 9.10
CA PRO A 126 -13.19 13.90 9.15
C PRO A 126 -13.99 14.86 8.25
N PHE A 127 -13.35 15.81 7.59
CA PHE A 127 -14.03 16.91 6.85
C PHE A 127 -14.72 16.43 5.57
N SER A 128 -14.18 15.37 4.93
CA SER A 128 -14.78 14.75 3.73
C SER A 128 -14.59 13.24 3.78
N ARG A 129 -15.62 12.52 3.31
CA ARG A 129 -15.59 11.05 3.19
C ARG A 129 -15.05 10.58 1.84
N GLN A 130 -14.56 11.48 1.00
CA GLN A 130 -14.04 11.19 -0.33
C GLN A 130 -12.82 10.26 -0.25
N TRP A 131 -12.81 9.25 -1.13
CA TRP A 131 -11.66 8.37 -1.35
C TRP A 131 -10.74 8.91 -2.44
N PHE A 132 -9.44 8.79 -2.22
CA PHE A 132 -8.39 9.18 -3.15
C PHE A 132 -7.59 7.94 -3.54
N TYR A 133 -7.23 7.85 -4.82
CA TYR A 133 -6.54 6.70 -5.41
C TYR A 133 -5.42 7.19 -6.31
N GLY A 134 -4.21 6.71 -6.09
CA GLY A 134 -3.06 7.00 -6.96
C GLY A 134 -2.98 6.03 -8.14
N ASP A 135 -3.36 4.76 -7.92
CA ASP A 135 -3.26 3.68 -8.90
C ASP A 135 -1.85 3.57 -9.53
N ALA A 136 -0.81 3.91 -8.76
CA ALA A 136 0.56 4.02 -9.25
C ALA A 136 1.42 2.80 -8.87
N LEU A 137 1.19 2.21 -7.70
CA LEU A 137 1.91 1.04 -7.22
C LEU A 137 0.94 -0.02 -6.70
N PHE A 138 1.36 -1.27 -6.78
CA PHE A 138 0.68 -2.33 -6.05
C PHE A 138 0.97 -2.19 -4.55
N ILE A 139 0.06 -2.67 -3.67
CA ILE A 139 0.15 -2.50 -2.22
C ILE A 139 1.47 -3.08 -1.64
N VAL A 140 1.98 -4.13 -2.25
CA VAL A 140 3.28 -4.75 -1.97
C VAL A 140 4.17 -4.57 -3.19
N ASP A 141 5.20 -3.76 -3.09
CA ASP A 141 6.12 -3.50 -4.19
C ASP A 141 7.53 -4.01 -3.88
N PRO A 142 7.97 -5.13 -4.50
CA PRO A 142 9.26 -5.72 -4.22
C PRO A 142 10.45 -4.85 -4.67
N TRP A 143 10.26 -3.93 -5.62
CA TRP A 143 11.33 -3.05 -6.08
C TRP A 143 11.65 -1.98 -5.04
N VAL A 144 10.63 -1.45 -4.37
CA VAL A 144 10.82 -0.55 -3.23
C VAL A 144 11.53 -1.28 -2.09
N TRP A 145 11.17 -2.55 -1.84
CA TRP A 145 11.85 -3.36 -0.82
C TRP A 145 13.33 -3.61 -1.15
N LEU A 146 13.66 -3.95 -2.42
CA LEU A 146 15.04 -4.13 -2.86
C LEU A 146 15.86 -2.85 -2.74
N LEU A 147 15.31 -1.70 -3.14
CA LEU A 147 16.00 -0.42 -3.08
C LEU A 147 16.26 -0.01 -1.63
N LEU A 148 15.21 0.15 -0.83
CA LEU A 148 15.35 0.66 0.53
C LEU A 148 15.93 -0.38 1.48
N GLY A 149 15.41 -1.60 1.47
CA GLY A 149 15.89 -2.70 2.31
C GLY A 149 17.32 -3.11 1.96
N GLY A 150 17.63 -3.20 0.67
CA GLY A 150 18.98 -3.51 0.19
C GLY A 150 20.02 -2.46 0.63
N ALA A 151 19.71 -1.18 0.51
CA ALA A 151 20.58 -0.10 0.96
C ALA A 151 20.80 -0.13 2.49
N LEU A 152 19.74 -0.38 3.25
CA LEU A 152 19.83 -0.54 4.70
C LEU A 152 20.63 -1.77 5.10
N PHE A 153 20.45 -2.89 4.42
CA PHE A 153 21.24 -4.11 4.60
C PHE A 153 22.72 -3.87 4.35
N LEU A 154 23.07 -3.25 3.22
CA LEU A 154 24.47 -2.99 2.86
C LEU A 154 25.16 -2.04 3.85
N THR A 155 24.47 -1.02 4.34
CA THR A 155 25.04 -0.02 5.26
C THR A 155 24.89 -0.39 6.74
N GLY A 156 24.22 -1.49 7.05
CA GLY A 156 24.03 -1.99 8.42
C GLY A 156 25.33 -2.52 9.05
N ARG A 157 25.40 -2.50 10.39
CA ARG A 157 26.53 -3.10 11.11
C ARG A 157 26.50 -4.63 10.97
N ALA A 158 27.66 -5.24 10.74
CA ALA A 158 27.80 -6.69 10.65
C ALA A 158 27.86 -7.33 12.06
N ARG A 159 26.74 -7.34 12.77
CA ARG A 159 26.56 -8.10 14.02
C ARG A 159 25.73 -9.35 13.70
N LEU A 160 26.04 -10.48 14.35
CA LEU A 160 25.35 -11.75 14.12
C LEU A 160 23.83 -11.59 14.17
N GLN A 161 23.30 -10.97 15.22
CA GLN A 161 21.84 -10.73 15.38
C GLN A 161 21.23 -9.91 14.22
N THR A 162 21.90 -8.84 13.79
CA THR A 162 21.44 -8.03 12.64
C THR A 162 21.53 -8.80 11.33
N THR A 163 22.56 -9.61 11.15
CA THR A 163 22.70 -10.44 9.94
C THR A 163 21.62 -11.51 9.89
N LEU A 164 21.35 -12.20 11.02
CA LEU A 164 20.27 -13.17 11.11
C LEU A 164 18.89 -12.55 10.87
N ALA A 165 18.63 -11.35 11.44
CA ALA A 165 17.37 -10.63 11.21
C ALA A 165 17.18 -10.28 9.72
N TRP A 166 18.23 -9.83 9.03
CA TRP A 166 18.18 -9.55 7.60
C TRP A 166 18.05 -10.82 6.76
N ALA A 167 18.71 -11.92 7.16
CA ALA A 167 18.58 -13.21 6.48
C ALA A 167 17.15 -13.77 6.60
N LEU A 168 16.55 -13.68 7.79
CA LEU A 168 15.16 -14.07 8.03
C LEU A 168 14.19 -13.23 7.21
N LEU A 169 14.31 -11.91 7.30
CA LEU A 169 13.45 -10.98 6.54
C LEU A 169 13.61 -11.21 5.03
N GLY A 170 14.84 -11.23 4.52
CA GLY A 170 15.12 -11.49 3.11
C GLY A 170 14.60 -12.85 2.64
N GLY A 171 14.74 -13.89 3.47
CA GLY A 171 14.20 -15.23 3.20
C GLY A 171 12.67 -15.24 3.11
N LEU A 172 11.98 -14.62 4.08
CA LEU A 172 10.52 -14.51 4.09
C LEU A 172 9.99 -13.71 2.88
N LEU A 173 10.61 -12.57 2.57
CA LEU A 173 10.23 -11.77 1.41
C LEU A 173 10.50 -12.51 0.09
N THR A 174 11.61 -13.26 0.01
CA THR A 174 11.91 -14.08 -1.16
C THR A 174 10.89 -15.21 -1.32
N LEU A 175 10.54 -15.90 -0.24
CA LEU A 175 9.48 -16.91 -0.27
C LEU A 175 8.16 -16.30 -0.77
N LEU A 176 7.75 -15.14 -0.23
CA LEU A 176 6.54 -14.44 -0.64
C LEU A 176 6.58 -14.11 -2.15
N VAL A 177 7.69 -13.54 -2.65
CA VAL A 177 7.82 -13.16 -4.06
C VAL A 177 7.83 -14.39 -4.98
N LEU A 178 8.51 -15.47 -4.60
CA LEU A 178 8.60 -16.68 -5.43
C LEU A 178 7.29 -17.48 -5.47
N THR A 179 6.50 -17.46 -4.39
CA THR A 179 5.20 -18.15 -4.33
C THR A 179 4.05 -17.31 -4.88
N ALA A 180 4.21 -15.98 -4.96
CA ALA A 180 3.17 -15.09 -5.49
C ALA A 180 2.88 -15.38 -6.98
N PRO A 181 1.63 -15.19 -7.45
CA PRO A 181 1.24 -15.32 -8.86
C PRO A 181 1.67 -14.07 -9.66
N ILE A 182 2.97 -13.86 -9.80
CA ILE A 182 3.60 -12.75 -10.52
C ILE A 182 4.45 -13.27 -11.69
N PRO A 183 4.76 -12.43 -12.70
CA PRO A 183 5.56 -12.82 -13.84
C PRO A 183 6.92 -13.41 -13.46
N VAL A 184 7.37 -14.44 -14.20
CA VAL A 184 8.67 -15.08 -13.99
C VAL A 184 9.82 -14.07 -14.05
N ALA A 185 9.74 -13.10 -14.96
CA ALA A 185 10.74 -12.04 -15.08
C ALA A 185 10.91 -11.24 -13.77
N ALA A 186 9.82 -10.98 -13.04
CA ALA A 186 9.87 -10.31 -11.74
C ALA A 186 10.55 -11.20 -10.68
N LYS A 187 10.25 -12.51 -10.66
CA LYS A 187 10.91 -13.48 -9.77
C LYS A 187 12.41 -13.58 -10.03
N VAL A 188 12.81 -13.62 -11.30
CA VAL A 188 14.22 -13.61 -11.72
C VAL A 188 14.91 -12.31 -11.31
N GLY A 189 14.28 -11.15 -11.60
CA GLY A 189 14.83 -9.85 -11.22
C GLY A 189 15.01 -9.70 -9.71
N TRP A 190 14.01 -10.13 -8.90
CA TRP A 190 14.11 -10.19 -7.45
C TRP A 190 15.28 -11.05 -6.99
N SER A 191 15.36 -12.30 -7.49
CA SER A 191 16.42 -13.25 -7.10
C SER A 191 17.80 -12.72 -7.46
N ALA A 192 17.97 -12.15 -8.66
CA ALA A 192 19.20 -11.49 -9.07
C ALA A 192 19.57 -10.32 -8.13
N GLY A 193 18.60 -9.51 -7.74
CA GLY A 193 18.79 -8.42 -6.78
C GLY A 193 19.25 -8.93 -5.42
N ILE A 194 18.64 -9.97 -4.86
CA ILE A 194 19.05 -10.59 -3.59
C ILE A 194 20.49 -11.15 -3.68
N VAL A 195 20.81 -11.86 -4.76
CA VAL A 195 22.17 -12.38 -4.99
C VAL A 195 23.19 -11.26 -5.10
N ALA A 196 22.88 -10.20 -5.85
CA ALA A 196 23.74 -9.04 -5.99
C ALA A 196 23.99 -8.32 -4.64
N LEU A 197 22.95 -8.17 -3.81
CA LEU A 197 23.07 -7.60 -2.47
C LEU A 197 23.94 -8.46 -1.55
N ALA A 198 23.76 -9.78 -1.59
CA ALA A 198 24.58 -10.72 -0.81
C ALA A 198 26.05 -10.67 -1.25
N ALA A 199 26.30 -10.71 -2.56
CA ALA A 199 27.65 -10.59 -3.12
C ALA A 199 28.31 -9.26 -2.74
N ALA A 200 27.60 -8.13 -2.88
CA ALA A 200 28.10 -6.81 -2.50
C ALA A 200 28.45 -6.74 -1.00
N ARG A 201 27.63 -7.39 -0.15
CA ARG A 201 27.90 -7.48 1.29
C ARG A 201 29.17 -8.28 1.60
N VAL A 202 29.36 -9.41 0.92
CA VAL A 202 30.59 -10.26 1.07
C VAL A 202 31.83 -9.48 0.61
N VAL A 203 31.75 -8.80 -0.55
CA VAL A 203 32.86 -7.98 -1.05
C VAL A 203 33.20 -6.86 -0.06
N ALA A 204 32.17 -6.14 0.45
CA ALA A 204 32.38 -5.08 1.44
C ALA A 204 33.04 -5.60 2.73
N ALA A 205 32.67 -6.82 3.18
CA ALA A 205 33.25 -7.44 4.34
C ALA A 205 34.73 -7.84 4.09
N ARG A 206 35.03 -8.44 2.93
CA ARG A 206 36.40 -8.84 2.55
C ARG A 206 37.32 -7.64 2.36
N THR A 207 36.84 -6.57 1.74
CA THR A 207 37.64 -5.34 1.50
C THR A 207 37.65 -4.42 2.72
N ARG A 208 36.98 -4.78 3.82
CA ARG A 208 36.80 -3.92 5.01
C ARG A 208 36.25 -2.52 4.70
N ARG A 209 35.61 -2.35 3.52
CA ARG A 209 34.99 -1.09 3.13
C ARG A 209 33.53 -1.10 3.61
N GLN A 210 33.20 -0.17 4.51
CA GLN A 210 31.80 0.02 4.91
C GLN A 210 31.13 0.98 3.91
N PRO A 211 30.01 0.58 3.26
CA PRO A 211 29.26 1.48 2.41
C PRO A 211 28.78 2.71 3.18
N SER A 212 28.95 3.88 2.57
CA SER A 212 28.61 5.16 3.18
C SER A 212 27.10 5.43 3.17
N ALA A 213 26.66 6.45 3.91
CA ALA A 213 25.27 6.92 3.90
C ALA A 213 24.80 7.35 2.50
N ARG A 214 25.72 7.66 1.58
CA ARG A 214 25.40 7.98 0.17
C ARG A 214 24.67 6.84 -0.53
N VAL A 215 24.96 5.58 -0.20
CA VAL A 215 24.23 4.42 -0.75
C VAL A 215 22.74 4.50 -0.42
N VAL A 216 22.40 4.86 0.82
CA VAL A 216 20.99 5.02 1.22
C VAL A 216 20.38 6.27 0.60
N GLN A 217 21.11 7.37 0.48
CA GLN A 217 20.64 8.59 -0.18
C GLN A 217 20.30 8.32 -1.65
N VAL A 218 21.18 7.62 -2.37
CA VAL A 218 20.93 7.20 -3.76
C VAL A 218 19.72 6.28 -3.84
N ALA A 219 19.61 5.29 -2.95
CA ALA A 219 18.46 4.37 -2.94
C ALA A 219 17.14 5.09 -2.67
N VAL A 220 17.10 6.05 -1.75
CA VAL A 220 15.92 6.90 -1.50
C VAL A 220 15.60 7.74 -2.73
N GLY A 221 16.59 8.34 -3.38
CA GLY A 221 16.41 9.09 -4.63
C GLY A 221 15.88 8.21 -5.76
N LEU A 222 16.40 6.99 -5.95
CA LEU A 222 15.93 6.05 -6.94
C LEU A 222 14.52 5.55 -6.64
N ALA A 223 14.18 5.29 -5.38
CA ALA A 223 12.83 4.91 -4.98
C ALA A 223 11.82 6.05 -5.25
N ALA A 224 12.20 7.30 -4.93
CA ALA A 224 11.39 8.47 -5.25
C ALA A 224 11.20 8.65 -6.77
N LEU A 225 12.26 8.50 -7.55
CA LEU A 225 12.19 8.58 -9.02
C LEU A 225 11.31 7.46 -9.61
N TYR A 226 11.42 6.24 -9.09
CA TYR A 226 10.57 5.12 -9.46
C TYR A 226 9.10 5.41 -9.16
N ILE A 227 8.77 5.90 -7.96
CA ILE A 227 7.41 6.26 -7.56
C ILE A 227 6.85 7.37 -8.46
N LEU A 228 7.61 8.43 -8.71
CA LEU A 228 7.20 9.53 -9.59
C LEU A 228 6.98 9.05 -11.02
N GLY A 229 7.87 8.19 -11.52
CA GLY A 229 7.74 7.54 -12.83
C GLY A 229 6.44 6.72 -12.92
N MET A 230 6.12 5.95 -11.89
CA MET A 230 4.90 5.15 -11.84
C MET A 230 3.63 6.00 -11.75
N ILE A 231 3.65 7.12 -11.01
CA ILE A 231 2.54 8.09 -10.99
C ILE A 231 2.32 8.66 -12.40
N GLY A 232 3.39 9.08 -13.07
CA GLY A 232 3.34 9.60 -14.45
C GLY A 232 2.85 8.54 -15.43
N ALA A 233 3.36 7.32 -15.33
CA ALA A 233 2.93 6.19 -16.16
C ALA A 233 1.45 5.88 -15.99
N SER A 234 0.96 5.77 -14.75
CA SER A 234 -0.47 5.54 -14.49
C SER A 234 -1.35 6.64 -15.06
N ALA A 235 -0.96 7.91 -14.92
CA ALA A 235 -1.69 9.04 -15.48
C ALA A 235 -1.71 9.00 -17.03
N ALA A 236 -0.58 8.69 -17.65
CA ALA A 236 -0.47 8.57 -19.11
C ALA A 236 -1.26 7.37 -19.63
N ALA A 237 -1.23 6.24 -18.94
CA ALA A 237 -2.02 5.06 -19.31
C ALA A 237 -3.52 5.34 -19.27
N ARG A 238 -4.02 5.99 -18.21
CA ARG A 238 -5.45 6.40 -18.13
C ARG A 238 -5.86 7.30 -19.30
N ARG A 239 -4.99 8.23 -19.72
CA ARG A 239 -5.26 9.08 -20.89
C ARG A 239 -5.32 8.23 -22.17
N GLN A 240 -4.36 7.33 -22.38
CA GLN A 240 -4.35 6.46 -23.56
C GLN A 240 -5.58 5.55 -23.62
N VAL A 241 -6.01 4.97 -22.50
CA VAL A 241 -7.24 4.17 -22.42
C VAL A 241 -8.46 5.00 -22.82
N ARG A 242 -8.62 6.22 -22.32
CA ARG A 242 -9.73 7.11 -22.72
C ARG A 242 -9.72 7.42 -24.21
N HIS A 243 -8.56 7.72 -24.77
CA HIS A 243 -8.42 8.00 -26.21
C HIS A 243 -8.67 6.78 -27.09
N ALA A 244 -8.39 5.57 -26.60
CA ALA A 244 -8.64 4.33 -27.33
C ALA A 244 -10.12 3.92 -27.41
N LEU A 245 -10.99 4.56 -26.62
CA LEU A 245 -12.40 4.19 -26.46
C LEU A 245 -13.36 5.36 -26.77
N PRO A 246 -13.24 6.02 -27.94
CA PRO A 246 -14.03 7.21 -28.27
C PRO A 246 -15.54 6.93 -28.41
N HIS A 247 -15.90 5.67 -28.63
CA HIS A 247 -17.30 5.26 -28.84
C HIS A 247 -18.01 4.83 -27.54
N LEU A 248 -17.28 4.71 -26.42
CA LEU A 248 -17.86 4.38 -25.13
C LEU A 248 -18.12 5.65 -24.31
N PRO A 249 -19.26 5.74 -23.60
CA PRO A 249 -19.56 6.82 -22.66
C PRO A 249 -18.74 6.64 -21.36
N VAL A 250 -17.42 6.85 -21.45
CA VAL A 250 -16.49 6.60 -20.35
C VAL A 250 -16.63 7.64 -19.25
N GLU A 251 -17.12 7.24 -18.08
CA GLU A 251 -17.20 8.08 -16.88
C GLU A 251 -15.89 8.05 -16.08
N ARG A 252 -15.40 6.85 -15.75
CA ARG A 252 -14.21 6.65 -14.92
C ARG A 252 -13.29 5.59 -15.52
N VAL A 253 -11.99 5.81 -15.39
CA VAL A 253 -10.96 4.84 -15.80
C VAL A 253 -9.99 4.62 -14.64
N MET A 254 -9.76 3.38 -14.30
CA MET A 254 -8.66 2.91 -13.48
C MET A 254 -7.65 2.19 -14.37
N VAL A 255 -6.38 2.50 -14.21
CA VAL A 255 -5.27 1.68 -14.70
C VAL A 255 -4.29 1.53 -13.55
N ALA A 256 -4.20 0.34 -13.02
CA ALA A 256 -3.37 0.03 -11.87
C ALA A 256 -2.30 -0.99 -12.24
N PRO A 257 -1.04 -0.81 -11.84
CA PRO A 257 0.01 -1.76 -12.17
C PRO A 257 -0.28 -3.13 -11.56
N THR A 258 0.02 -4.17 -12.32
CA THR A 258 -0.02 -5.53 -11.81
C THR A 258 1.11 -5.78 -10.81
N PRO A 259 0.96 -6.73 -9.86
CA PRO A 259 1.98 -6.98 -8.85
C PRO A 259 3.37 -7.19 -9.46
N ALA A 260 4.34 -6.44 -8.97
CA ALA A 260 5.76 -6.51 -9.36
C ALA A 260 6.07 -6.26 -10.86
N ASN A 261 5.09 -5.81 -11.65
CA ASN A 261 5.28 -5.55 -13.07
C ASN A 261 4.87 -4.11 -13.45
N PRO A 262 5.83 -3.18 -13.58
CA PRO A 262 5.55 -1.78 -13.93
C PRO A 262 5.10 -1.58 -15.39
N PHE A 263 5.23 -2.60 -16.24
CA PHE A 263 4.94 -2.51 -17.68
C PHE A 263 3.52 -2.96 -18.04
N THR A 264 2.76 -3.51 -17.09
CA THR A 264 1.37 -3.93 -17.30
C THR A 264 0.48 -3.35 -16.22
N GLY A 265 -0.77 -3.08 -16.59
CA GLY A 265 -1.77 -2.59 -15.65
C GLY A 265 -3.13 -3.24 -15.92
N GLU A 266 -3.87 -3.48 -14.85
CA GLU A 266 -5.26 -3.88 -14.89
C GLU A 266 -6.12 -2.65 -15.17
N VAL A 267 -7.10 -2.80 -16.05
CA VAL A 267 -7.98 -1.72 -16.49
C VAL A 267 -9.41 -1.99 -16.05
N VAL A 268 -10.02 -0.98 -15.44
CA VAL A 268 -11.47 -0.93 -15.23
C VAL A 268 -11.98 0.36 -15.87
N VAL A 269 -12.87 0.23 -16.85
CA VAL A 269 -13.56 1.34 -17.49
C VAL A 269 -15.02 1.33 -17.04
N ALA A 270 -15.46 2.37 -16.35
CA ALA A 270 -16.85 2.53 -15.94
C ALA A 270 -17.61 3.33 -16.99
N THR A 271 -18.75 2.78 -17.41
CA THR A 271 -19.79 3.42 -18.19
C THR A 271 -21.07 3.54 -17.34
N PRO A 272 -22.11 4.25 -17.76
CA PRO A 272 -23.36 4.36 -17.00
C PRO A 272 -24.03 3.03 -16.65
N THR A 273 -23.81 1.97 -17.45
CA THR A 273 -24.53 0.69 -17.32
C THR A 273 -23.64 -0.50 -16.96
N ALA A 274 -22.33 -0.43 -17.22
CA ALA A 274 -21.46 -1.58 -17.02
C ALA A 274 -19.99 -1.18 -16.75
N TYR A 275 -19.24 -2.13 -16.23
CA TYR A 275 -17.77 -2.08 -16.19
C TYR A 275 -17.18 -2.94 -17.29
N HIS A 276 -16.23 -2.36 -18.04
CA HIS A 276 -15.40 -3.09 -18.99
C HIS A 276 -14.05 -3.35 -18.33
N LEU A 277 -13.66 -4.60 -18.31
CA LEU A 277 -12.39 -5.04 -17.73
C LEU A 277 -11.36 -5.23 -18.83
N GLY A 278 -10.08 -5.11 -18.47
CA GLY A 278 -9.03 -5.32 -19.44
C GLY A 278 -7.63 -5.20 -18.86
N ALA A 279 -6.66 -5.22 -19.76
CA ALA A 279 -5.26 -5.03 -19.44
C ALA A 279 -4.63 -3.95 -20.33
N PHE A 280 -3.74 -3.17 -19.75
CA PHE A 280 -2.92 -2.19 -20.45
C PHE A 280 -1.47 -2.65 -20.44
N HIS A 281 -0.80 -2.56 -21.60
CA HIS A 281 0.58 -2.95 -21.78
C HIS A 281 1.40 -1.78 -22.31
N TRP A 282 2.49 -1.43 -21.63
CA TRP A 282 3.43 -0.43 -22.13
C TRP A 282 4.23 -0.93 -23.32
N LEU A 283 4.49 -2.24 -23.35
CA LEU A 283 5.26 -2.92 -24.39
C LEU A 283 4.30 -3.77 -25.23
N GLY A 284 4.43 -3.68 -26.55
CA GLY A 284 3.57 -4.42 -27.51
C GLY A 284 2.36 -3.64 -28.02
N THR A 285 1.67 -4.24 -29.00
CA THR A 285 0.47 -3.71 -29.66
C THR A 285 -0.60 -4.79 -29.78
N PRO A 286 -1.90 -4.48 -29.56
CA PRO A 286 -2.41 -3.21 -29.04
C PRO A 286 -2.07 -3.03 -27.56
N ARG A 287 -1.91 -1.77 -27.13
CA ARG A 287 -1.61 -1.45 -25.71
C ARG A 287 -2.79 -1.72 -24.77
N LEU A 288 -4.01 -1.49 -25.23
CA LEU A 288 -5.24 -1.80 -24.50
C LEU A 288 -5.88 -3.07 -25.06
N ARG A 289 -6.19 -4.01 -24.16
CA ARG A 289 -6.98 -5.21 -24.48
C ARG A 289 -8.11 -5.28 -23.49
N LEU A 290 -9.34 -5.05 -23.95
CA LEU A 290 -10.52 -5.30 -23.14
C LEU A 290 -10.86 -6.80 -23.18
N SER A 291 -11.31 -7.36 -22.07
CA SER A 291 -12.02 -8.64 -22.06
C SER A 291 -13.35 -8.46 -22.79
N GLY A 292 -13.79 -9.43 -23.56
CA GLY A 292 -15.09 -9.35 -24.26
C GLY A 292 -16.28 -9.23 -23.30
N ASP A 293 -16.12 -9.71 -22.07
CA ASP A 293 -17.17 -9.71 -21.07
C ASP A 293 -17.25 -8.36 -20.34
N THR A 294 -18.47 -7.92 -20.06
CA THR A 294 -18.78 -6.75 -19.24
C THR A 294 -19.48 -7.16 -17.95
N ILE A 295 -19.28 -6.37 -16.91
CA ILE A 295 -20.00 -6.54 -15.64
C ILE A 295 -21.11 -5.49 -15.58
N PRO A 296 -22.40 -5.86 -15.71
CA PRO A 296 -23.52 -4.92 -15.50
C PRO A 296 -23.45 -4.33 -14.09
N LEU A 297 -23.79 -3.05 -13.94
CA LEU A 297 -23.81 -2.42 -12.62
C LEU A 297 -24.92 -3.02 -11.75
N ARG A 298 -26.08 -3.27 -12.34
CA ARG A 298 -27.27 -3.82 -11.67
C ARG A 298 -28.07 -4.69 -12.64
N PRO A 299 -28.67 -5.79 -12.20
CA PRO A 299 -29.66 -6.50 -12.97
C PRO A 299 -30.99 -5.74 -12.99
N ASP A 300 -31.68 -5.75 -14.13
CA ASP A 300 -33.01 -5.11 -14.30
C ASP A 300 -34.06 -5.76 -13.41
N GLY A 301 -35.04 -4.96 -12.97
CA GLY A 301 -36.21 -5.44 -12.23
C GLY A 301 -35.98 -5.81 -10.76
N HIS A 302 -34.77 -5.67 -10.23
CA HIS A 302 -34.41 -6.08 -8.85
C HIS A 302 -34.12 -4.92 -7.88
N ASP A 303 -34.51 -3.69 -8.20
CA ASP A 303 -34.19 -2.51 -7.40
C ASP A 303 -34.61 -2.60 -5.94
N ARG A 304 -35.82 -3.17 -5.66
CA ARG A 304 -36.31 -3.33 -4.29
C ARG A 304 -35.46 -4.33 -3.49
N VAL A 305 -35.06 -5.44 -4.12
CA VAL A 305 -34.23 -6.48 -3.50
C VAL A 305 -32.84 -5.94 -3.22
N ILE A 306 -32.27 -5.20 -4.18
CA ILE A 306 -30.96 -4.54 -4.02
C ILE A 306 -31.03 -3.50 -2.90
N ALA A 307 -32.10 -2.69 -2.85
CA ALA A 307 -32.28 -1.70 -1.78
C ALA A 307 -32.37 -2.36 -0.39
N ALA A 308 -33.09 -3.48 -0.26
CA ALA A 308 -33.14 -4.25 0.98
C ALA A 308 -31.76 -4.81 1.37
N ALA A 309 -31.02 -5.39 0.42
CA ALA A 309 -29.68 -5.91 0.67
C ALA A 309 -28.70 -4.80 1.09
N THR A 310 -28.79 -3.61 0.51
CA THR A 310 -27.92 -2.46 0.85
C THR A 310 -28.27 -1.85 2.22
N ALA A 311 -29.39 -2.19 2.84
CA ALA A 311 -29.74 -1.80 4.21
C ALA A 311 -28.95 -2.61 5.25
N ASP A 312 -28.38 -3.75 4.88
CA ASP A 312 -27.53 -4.55 5.76
C ASP A 312 -26.31 -3.75 6.20
N PRO A 313 -25.91 -3.78 7.50
CA PRO A 313 -24.77 -3.01 8.02
C PRO A 313 -23.44 -3.34 7.35
N ASP A 314 -23.17 -4.62 7.06
CA ASP A 314 -21.92 -5.05 6.44
C ASP A 314 -21.89 -4.70 4.95
N ALA A 315 -23.05 -4.81 4.26
CA ALA A 315 -23.19 -4.33 2.88
C ALA A 315 -22.94 -2.82 2.77
N ARG A 316 -23.47 -2.01 3.70
CA ARG A 316 -23.19 -0.56 3.77
C ARG A 316 -21.71 -0.27 4.01
N ALA A 317 -21.07 -1.04 4.90
CA ALA A 317 -19.66 -0.91 5.17
C ALA A 317 -18.81 -1.24 3.93
N TYR A 318 -19.14 -2.35 3.25
CA TYR A 318 -18.49 -2.74 2.00
C TYR A 318 -18.67 -1.67 0.91
N LEU A 319 -19.88 -1.18 0.69
CA LEU A 319 -20.19 -0.14 -0.29
C LEU A 319 -19.51 1.21 0.03
N THR A 320 -19.27 1.49 1.31
CA THR A 320 -18.51 2.68 1.73
C THR A 320 -17.07 2.64 1.23
N TRP A 321 -16.47 1.46 1.10
CA TRP A 321 -15.11 1.26 0.60
C TRP A 321 -15.06 0.95 -0.90
N SER A 322 -16.07 0.27 -1.45
CA SER A 322 -16.09 -0.16 -2.85
C SER A 322 -16.03 1.03 -3.80
N ARG A 323 -15.14 0.95 -4.80
CA ARG A 323 -14.93 2.00 -5.81
C ARG A 323 -15.72 1.76 -7.09
N PHE A 324 -15.90 0.48 -7.45
CA PHE A 324 -16.60 0.01 -8.65
C PHE A 324 -17.63 -1.07 -8.27
N PRO A 325 -18.64 -0.70 -7.46
CA PRO A 325 -19.61 -1.66 -6.97
C PRO A 325 -20.52 -2.16 -8.09
N PHE A 326 -20.82 -3.46 -8.09
CA PHE A 326 -21.83 -4.07 -8.95
C PHE A 326 -22.67 -5.06 -8.14
N PHE A 327 -23.84 -5.39 -8.66
CA PHE A 327 -24.82 -6.26 -8.00
C PHE A 327 -25.17 -7.45 -8.90
N GLN A 328 -25.29 -8.63 -8.30
CA GLN A 328 -25.85 -9.82 -8.92
C GLN A 328 -26.93 -10.36 -7.99
N VAL A 329 -28.05 -10.79 -8.56
CA VAL A 329 -29.20 -11.31 -7.79
C VAL A 329 -29.46 -12.73 -8.25
N GLU A 330 -29.47 -13.65 -7.31
CA GLU A 330 -29.87 -15.05 -7.48
C GLU A 330 -31.18 -15.26 -6.75
N GLU A 331 -32.20 -15.75 -7.48
CA GLU A 331 -33.51 -16.09 -6.92
C GLU A 331 -33.51 -17.55 -6.47
N SER A 332 -34.12 -17.81 -5.31
CA SER A 332 -34.34 -19.14 -4.75
C SER A 332 -35.76 -19.31 -4.24
N ALA A 333 -36.11 -20.51 -3.84
CA ALA A 333 -37.44 -20.79 -3.24
C ALA A 333 -37.67 -20.01 -1.93
N GLU A 334 -36.60 -19.70 -1.20
CA GLU A 334 -36.63 -19.02 0.10
C GLU A 334 -36.50 -17.49 0.03
N GLY A 335 -36.23 -16.94 -1.16
CA GLY A 335 -36.02 -15.50 -1.36
C GLY A 335 -34.91 -15.20 -2.36
N TYR A 336 -34.15 -14.18 -2.08
CA TYR A 336 -33.07 -13.69 -2.96
C TYR A 336 -31.73 -13.69 -2.26
N THR A 337 -30.66 -13.99 -2.99
CA THR A 337 -29.28 -13.76 -2.55
C THR A 337 -28.68 -12.67 -3.43
N VAL A 338 -28.31 -11.54 -2.83
CA VAL A 338 -27.67 -10.43 -3.53
C VAL A 338 -26.16 -10.51 -3.28
N PHE A 339 -25.40 -10.68 -4.34
CA PHE A 339 -23.96 -10.52 -4.32
C PHE A 339 -23.60 -9.07 -4.66
N ILE A 340 -22.89 -8.40 -3.77
CA ILE A 340 -22.37 -7.04 -3.94
C ILE A 340 -20.86 -7.16 -4.09
N GLY A 341 -20.34 -6.92 -5.30
CA GLY A 341 -18.93 -7.06 -5.63
C GLY A 341 -18.26 -5.73 -5.95
N ASP A 342 -16.93 -5.75 -6.06
CA ASP A 342 -16.14 -4.63 -6.60
C ASP A 342 -15.34 -5.12 -7.81
N ALA A 343 -15.53 -4.48 -8.95
CA ALA A 343 -14.93 -4.89 -10.22
C ALA A 343 -13.39 -4.91 -10.21
N ARG A 344 -12.72 -4.19 -9.29
CA ARG A 344 -11.26 -4.24 -9.11
C ARG A 344 -10.76 -5.62 -8.70
N TYR A 345 -11.54 -6.36 -7.91
CA TYR A 345 -11.09 -7.59 -7.27
C TYR A 345 -11.70 -8.84 -7.89
N THR A 346 -12.84 -8.70 -8.54
CA THR A 346 -13.52 -9.81 -9.22
C THR A 346 -12.75 -10.25 -10.46
N ALA A 347 -12.23 -9.29 -11.23
CA ALA A 347 -11.42 -9.57 -12.41
C ALA A 347 -10.09 -10.29 -12.09
N MET A 348 -9.57 -10.08 -10.89
CA MET A 348 -8.29 -10.65 -10.45
C MET A 348 -8.40 -12.10 -9.95
N GLY A 349 -9.61 -12.71 -9.95
CA GLY A 349 -9.81 -14.04 -9.35
C GLY A 349 -9.44 -14.09 -7.86
N ARG A 350 -9.34 -12.92 -7.22
CA ARG A 350 -8.97 -12.79 -5.80
C ARG A 350 -10.23 -13.01 -4.98
N GLY A 351 -10.37 -14.19 -4.40
CA GLY A 351 -11.41 -14.49 -3.42
C GLY A 351 -11.22 -13.71 -2.11
N GLY A 352 -12.21 -13.81 -1.23
CA GLY A 352 -12.18 -13.21 0.11
C GLY A 352 -13.03 -11.94 0.21
N GLU A 353 -12.99 -11.29 1.37
CA GLU A 353 -13.83 -10.13 1.73
C GLU A 353 -13.72 -8.96 0.75
N LEU A 354 -12.59 -8.79 0.09
CA LEU A 354 -12.40 -7.71 -0.89
C LEU A 354 -13.17 -7.93 -2.20
N SER A 355 -13.47 -9.20 -2.56
CA SER A 355 -14.19 -9.51 -3.81
C SER A 355 -15.69 -9.21 -3.73
N GLY A 356 -16.29 -9.28 -2.56
CA GLY A 356 -17.72 -8.99 -2.37
C GLY A 356 -18.32 -9.61 -1.13
N ILE A 357 -19.58 -9.23 -0.91
CA ILE A 357 -20.45 -9.75 0.17
C ILE A 357 -21.71 -10.36 -0.42
N ARG A 358 -22.22 -11.41 0.21
CA ARG A 358 -23.53 -11.99 -0.09
C ARG A 358 -24.52 -11.68 1.03
N VAL A 359 -25.66 -11.11 0.66
CA VAL A 359 -26.75 -10.76 1.57
C VAL A 359 -27.99 -11.52 1.15
N ARG A 360 -28.63 -12.20 2.11
CA ARG A 360 -29.93 -12.85 1.89
C ARG A 360 -31.04 -11.85 2.15
N VAL A 361 -32.04 -11.84 1.28
CA VAL A 361 -33.24 -11.00 1.35
C VAL A 361 -34.45 -11.92 1.25
N GLU A 362 -35.27 -11.91 2.28
CA GLU A 362 -36.54 -12.65 2.28
C GLU A 362 -37.54 -12.05 1.27
N ARG A 363 -38.51 -12.83 0.81
CA ARG A 363 -39.53 -12.37 -0.14
C ARG A 363 -40.46 -11.34 0.46
#